data_dcb44b812234d17b8066e2ba86a1af73
#
_entry.id   dcb44b812234d17b8066e2ba86a1af73
#
_cell.length_a   1.000
_cell.length_b   1.000
_cell.length_c   1.000
_cell.angle_alpha   90.00
_cell.angle_beta   90.00
_cell.angle_gamma   90.00
#
_symmetry.space_group_name_H-M   'P 1'
#
loop_
_entity.id
_entity.type
_entity.pdbx_description
1 polymer ?
#
loop_
_entity_poly.entity_id
_entity_poly.type
_entity_poly.pdbx_seq_one_letter_code
_entity_poly.pdbx_strand_id
1 'polypeptide(L)'
;MADTASERTRIAAPAERCLAIALDFERYPQWAKDVKLAKVLERDEHGRGSTVEYRAAALGRSVHYVLRYDYGAMPESFSWQLVDGDLMRTMDGRYRFESDGDETRVHYDLAIEVALPLPGMLKRRAASLIVNNALKDLRAACEASS
;
A
#
# COMPACT_ATOMS: atom_id res chain seq x y z
N MET A 1 -7.02 -18.54 6.55
CA MET A 1 -7.38 -18.16 5.18
C MET A 1 -7.36 -16.64 5.05
N ALA A 2 -6.73 -16.12 4.02
CA ALA A 2 -6.60 -14.67 3.82
C ALA A 2 -7.91 -14.07 3.31
N ASP A 3 -8.22 -12.87 3.77
CA ASP A 3 -9.30 -12.05 3.22
C ASP A 3 -8.71 -11.15 2.14
N THR A 4 -9.44 -10.96 1.06
CA THR A 4 -8.97 -10.17 -0.08
C THR A 4 -9.86 -8.97 -0.32
N ALA A 5 -9.25 -7.91 -0.85
CA ALA A 5 -9.97 -6.73 -1.34
C ALA A 5 -9.27 -6.24 -2.59
N SER A 6 -10.06 -5.82 -3.56
CA SER A 6 -9.54 -5.27 -4.81
C SER A 6 -10.37 -4.06 -5.16
N GLU A 7 -9.72 -2.92 -5.29
CA GLU A 7 -10.39 -1.66 -5.62
C GLU A 7 -9.55 -0.88 -6.62
N ARG A 8 -10.19 0.11 -7.24
CA ARG A 8 -9.51 0.99 -8.18
C ARG A 8 -10.01 2.41 -8.01
N THR A 9 -9.17 3.35 -8.43
CA THR A 9 -9.54 4.76 -8.43
C THR A 9 -8.93 5.43 -9.64
N ARG A 10 -9.52 6.54 -10.06
CA ARG A 10 -8.98 7.37 -11.11
C ARG A 10 -8.35 8.61 -10.47
N ILE A 11 -7.12 8.90 -10.84
CA ILE A 11 -6.36 10.03 -10.29
C ILE A 11 -6.08 11.03 -11.42
N ALA A 12 -6.39 12.30 -11.18
CA ALA A 12 -6.16 13.38 -12.14
C ALA A 12 -4.68 13.82 -12.10
N ALA A 13 -3.79 12.89 -12.39
CA ALA A 13 -2.34 13.11 -12.43
C ALA A 13 -1.72 12.03 -13.33
N PRO A 14 -0.58 12.30 -13.97
CA PRO A 14 0.06 11.31 -14.83
C PRO A 14 0.63 10.14 -14.02
N ALA A 15 0.71 8.98 -14.65
CA ALA A 15 1.16 7.74 -14.01
C ALA A 15 2.55 7.88 -13.39
N GLU A 16 3.42 8.61 -14.03
CA GLU A 16 4.78 8.86 -13.55
C GLU A 16 4.78 9.53 -12.17
N ARG A 17 3.90 10.52 -11.97
CA ARG A 17 3.77 11.20 -10.68
C ARG A 17 3.17 10.27 -9.63
N CYS A 18 2.14 9.53 -9.98
CA CYS A 18 1.49 8.59 -9.06
C CYS A 18 2.50 7.54 -8.58
N LEU A 19 3.29 7.02 -9.51
CA LEU A 19 4.29 6.01 -9.20
C LEU A 19 5.39 6.59 -8.30
N ALA A 20 5.86 7.80 -8.59
CA ALA A 20 6.89 8.46 -7.79
C ALA A 20 6.42 8.64 -6.33
N ILE A 21 5.18 9.03 -6.13
CA ILE A 21 4.61 9.21 -4.78
C ILE A 21 4.44 7.86 -4.09
N ALA A 22 3.96 6.85 -4.81
CA ALA A 22 3.75 5.51 -4.27
C ALA A 22 5.06 4.82 -3.87
N LEU A 23 6.17 5.17 -4.50
CA LEU A 23 7.48 4.58 -4.21
C LEU A 23 8.29 5.38 -3.17
N ASP A 24 7.82 6.55 -2.79
CA ASP A 24 8.50 7.38 -1.78
C ASP A 24 8.01 7.01 -0.38
N PHE A 25 8.40 5.82 0.06
CA PHE A 25 7.85 5.19 1.27
C PHE A 25 8.04 6.02 2.53
N GLU A 26 9.19 6.65 2.69
CA GLU A 26 9.50 7.39 3.93
C GLU A 26 8.67 8.64 4.09
N ARG A 27 7.98 9.08 3.05
CA ARG A 27 7.06 10.21 3.09
C ARG A 27 5.60 9.78 3.31
N TYR A 28 5.32 8.48 3.36
CA TYR A 28 3.96 7.99 3.58
C TYR A 28 3.26 8.64 4.77
N PRO A 29 3.92 8.85 5.93
CA PRO A 29 3.23 9.51 7.05
C PRO A 29 2.69 10.90 6.76
N GLN A 30 3.21 11.57 5.71
CA GLN A 30 2.76 12.92 5.35
C GLN A 30 1.42 12.93 4.63
N TRP A 31 1.05 11.82 3.97
CA TRP A 31 -0.19 11.78 3.21
C TRP A 31 -1.06 10.54 3.47
N ALA A 32 -0.47 9.44 3.87
CA ALA A 32 -1.23 8.22 4.21
C ALA A 32 -1.58 8.28 5.69
N LYS A 33 -2.82 8.64 5.99
CA LYS A 33 -3.26 8.96 7.35
C LYS A 33 -3.04 7.85 8.36
N ASP A 34 -3.17 6.60 7.94
CA ASP A 34 -3.01 5.46 8.83
C ASP A 34 -1.55 5.08 9.08
N VAL A 35 -0.63 5.55 8.24
CA VAL A 35 0.79 5.23 8.39
C VAL A 35 1.45 6.25 9.32
N LYS A 36 2.02 5.77 10.41
CA LYS A 36 2.65 6.62 11.43
C LYS A 36 4.17 6.65 11.29
N LEU A 37 4.76 5.58 10.74
CA LEU A 37 6.19 5.48 10.50
C LEU A 37 6.42 4.62 9.26
N ALA A 38 7.35 5.04 8.41
CA ALA A 38 7.81 4.22 7.29
C ALA A 38 9.31 4.42 7.18
N LYS A 39 10.05 3.32 7.23
CA LYS A 39 11.51 3.35 7.20
C LYS A 39 12.03 2.32 6.22
N VAL A 40 12.81 2.77 5.24
CA VAL A 40 13.44 1.87 4.28
C VAL A 40 14.64 1.22 4.95
N LEU A 41 14.56 -0.10 5.11
CA LEU A 41 15.62 -0.89 5.75
C LEU A 41 16.69 -1.31 4.74
N GLU A 42 16.27 -1.60 3.51
CA GLU A 42 17.17 -2.01 2.44
C GLU A 42 16.72 -1.37 1.14
N ARG A 43 17.69 -1.07 0.26
CA ARG A 43 17.42 -0.53 -1.06
C ARG A 43 18.00 -1.46 -2.11
N ASP A 44 17.37 -1.50 -3.29
CA ASP A 44 17.88 -2.29 -4.40
C ASP A 44 18.97 -1.50 -5.16
N GLU A 45 19.50 -2.09 -6.23
CA GLU A 45 20.54 -1.48 -7.06
C GLU A 45 20.09 -0.18 -7.74
N HIS A 46 18.78 0.06 -7.84
CA HIS A 46 18.21 1.28 -8.42
C HIS A 46 17.82 2.31 -7.36
N GLY A 47 18.15 2.06 -6.11
CA GLY A 47 17.84 2.97 -5.01
C GLY A 47 16.41 2.89 -4.49
N ARG A 48 15.60 1.93 -4.96
CA ARG A 48 14.23 1.74 -4.51
C ARG A 48 14.20 0.95 -3.22
N GLY A 49 13.22 1.24 -2.37
CA GLY A 49 13.05 0.47 -1.14
C GLY A 49 12.70 -0.98 -1.43
N SER A 50 13.59 -1.91 -1.09
CA SER A 50 13.33 -3.34 -1.26
C SER A 50 12.74 -3.95 -0.01
N THR A 51 13.11 -3.45 1.17
CA THR A 51 12.53 -3.87 2.45
C THR A 51 12.18 -2.62 3.24
N VAL A 52 10.94 -2.51 3.67
CA VAL A 52 10.43 -1.31 4.33
C VAL A 52 9.68 -1.70 5.61
N GLU A 53 10.02 -1.01 6.69
CA GLU A 53 9.38 -1.18 8.00
C GLU A 53 8.29 -0.14 8.16
N TYR A 54 7.13 -0.57 8.67
CA TYR A 54 5.99 0.31 8.88
C TYR A 54 5.44 0.18 10.29
N ARG A 55 4.89 1.28 10.77
CA ARG A 55 3.97 1.30 11.90
C ARG A 55 2.72 2.04 11.45
N ALA A 56 1.58 1.41 11.61
CA ALA A 56 0.32 1.93 11.10
C ALA A 56 -0.80 1.72 12.11
N ALA A 57 -1.85 2.53 12.02
CA ALA A 57 -3.07 2.33 12.76
C ALA A 57 -3.99 1.39 11.97
N ALA A 58 -4.42 0.32 12.60
CA ALA A 58 -5.35 -0.63 11.99
C ALA A 58 -6.15 -1.31 13.09
N LEU A 59 -7.47 -1.43 12.89
CA LEU A 59 -8.37 -2.11 13.82
C LEU A 59 -8.29 -1.53 15.24
N GLY A 60 -8.12 -0.19 15.34
CA GLY A 60 -8.02 0.50 16.63
C GLY A 60 -6.71 0.25 17.36
N ARG A 61 -5.71 -0.26 16.68
CA ARG A 61 -4.43 -0.62 17.28
C ARG A 61 -3.27 -0.03 16.48
N SER A 62 -2.11 0.03 17.11
CA SER A 62 -0.85 0.31 16.42
C SER A 62 -0.27 -1.03 15.97
N VAL A 63 -0.01 -1.17 14.69
CA VAL A 63 0.47 -2.41 14.08
C VAL A 63 1.85 -2.18 13.48
N HIS A 64 2.78 -3.07 13.75
CA HIS A 64 4.14 -3.04 13.18
C HIS A 64 4.27 -4.15 12.15
N TYR A 65 4.81 -3.85 10.99
CA TYR A 65 5.07 -4.86 9.96
C TYR A 65 6.20 -4.43 9.04
N VAL A 66 6.80 -5.43 8.38
CA VAL A 66 7.88 -5.23 7.42
C VAL A 66 7.48 -5.89 6.11
N LEU A 67 7.60 -5.15 5.02
CA LEU A 67 7.24 -5.63 3.69
C LEU A 67 8.47 -5.70 2.80
N ARG A 68 8.51 -6.73 1.95
CA ARG A 68 9.50 -6.87 0.88
C ARG A 68 8.83 -6.58 -0.45
N TYR A 69 9.42 -5.71 -1.24
CA TYR A 69 8.86 -5.24 -2.51
C TYR A 69 9.49 -5.94 -3.69
N ASP A 70 8.67 -6.20 -4.71
CA ASP A 70 9.06 -6.80 -5.97
C ASP A 70 8.75 -5.82 -7.09
N TYR A 71 9.78 -5.45 -7.85
CA TYR A 71 9.68 -4.46 -8.93
C TYR A 71 9.83 -5.10 -10.32
N GLY A 72 9.68 -6.42 -10.42
CA GLY A 72 9.86 -7.15 -11.68
C GLY A 72 8.89 -6.74 -12.78
N ALA A 73 7.74 -6.14 -12.46
CA ALA A 73 6.74 -5.73 -13.44
C ALA A 73 6.67 -4.20 -13.63
N MET A 74 7.67 -3.47 -13.16
CA MET A 74 7.73 -2.01 -13.33
C MET A 74 7.90 -1.63 -14.81
N PRO A 75 7.34 -0.50 -15.24
CA PRO A 75 6.65 0.55 -14.46
C PRO A 75 5.15 0.33 -14.27
N GLU A 76 4.59 -0.76 -14.78
CA GLU A 76 3.15 -0.99 -14.76
C GLU A 76 2.62 -1.36 -13.38
N SER A 77 3.40 -2.12 -12.62
CA SER A 77 2.98 -2.54 -11.29
C SER A 77 4.17 -2.84 -10.40
N PHE A 78 3.93 -2.83 -9.09
CA PHE A 78 4.84 -3.40 -8.12
C PHE A 78 4.03 -4.09 -7.04
N SER A 79 4.64 -5.07 -6.39
CA SER A 79 3.96 -5.88 -5.39
C SER A 79 4.81 -6.01 -4.13
N TRP A 80 4.22 -6.57 -3.09
CA TRP A 80 4.92 -6.78 -1.83
C TRP A 80 4.39 -7.99 -1.11
N GLN A 81 5.23 -8.50 -0.20
CA GLN A 81 4.89 -9.62 0.68
C GLN A 81 5.30 -9.27 2.10
N LEU A 82 4.54 -9.77 3.06
CA LEU A 82 4.87 -9.62 4.47
C LEU A 82 6.09 -10.45 4.81
N VAL A 83 7.08 -9.83 5.45
CA VAL A 83 8.28 -10.51 5.95
C VAL A 83 8.17 -10.75 7.43
N ASP A 84 7.63 -9.76 8.17
CA ASP A 84 7.50 -9.81 9.62
C ASP A 84 6.37 -8.87 10.03
N GLY A 85 5.67 -9.21 11.12
CA GLY A 85 4.59 -8.37 11.61
C GLY A 85 3.99 -8.91 12.89
N ASP A 86 3.43 -8.01 13.70
CA ASP A 86 2.87 -8.41 15.00
C ASP A 86 1.44 -8.93 14.93
N LEU A 87 0.53 -8.32 14.24
CA LEU A 87 -0.86 -8.75 14.18
C LEU A 87 -1.27 -9.38 12.85
N MET A 88 -0.33 -9.49 11.92
CA MET A 88 -0.61 -9.97 10.57
C MET A 88 0.17 -11.24 10.29
N ARG A 89 -0.49 -12.24 9.71
CA ARG A 89 0.17 -13.44 9.18
C ARG A 89 0.47 -13.28 7.71
N THR A 90 -0.36 -12.53 7.00
CA THR A 90 -0.23 -12.27 5.56
C THR A 90 -0.62 -10.82 5.32
N MET A 91 0.15 -10.13 4.50
CA MET A 91 -0.19 -8.81 4.00
C MET A 91 0.48 -8.64 2.65
N ASP A 92 -0.07 -9.32 1.65
CA ASP A 92 0.50 -9.34 0.30
C ASP A 92 -0.36 -8.46 -0.58
N GLY A 93 0.28 -7.60 -1.35
CA GLY A 93 -0.47 -6.67 -2.16
C GLY A 93 0.21 -6.30 -3.45
N ARG A 94 -0.50 -5.57 -4.28
CA ARG A 94 0.01 -5.07 -5.54
C ARG A 94 -0.71 -3.79 -5.94
N TYR A 95 0.06 -2.80 -6.36
CA TYR A 95 -0.44 -1.63 -7.08
C TYR A 95 -0.18 -1.82 -8.57
N ARG A 96 -1.17 -1.46 -9.38
CA ARG A 96 -1.02 -1.42 -10.82
C ARG A 96 -1.44 -0.05 -11.32
N PHE A 97 -0.63 0.54 -12.20
CA PHE A 97 -0.82 1.90 -12.73
C PHE A 97 -1.08 1.82 -14.22
N GLU A 98 -2.20 2.38 -14.65
CA GLU A 98 -2.62 2.35 -16.05
C GLU A 98 -2.86 3.78 -16.52
N SER A 99 -2.05 4.24 -17.47
CA SER A 99 -2.17 5.59 -18.02
C SER A 99 -3.42 5.73 -18.87
N ASP A 100 -4.11 6.86 -18.73
CA ASP A 100 -5.30 7.19 -19.50
C ASP A 100 -5.24 8.68 -19.80
N GLY A 101 -4.47 9.06 -20.83
CA GLY A 101 -4.20 10.46 -21.15
C GLY A 101 -3.40 11.10 -20.04
N ASP A 102 -3.92 12.19 -19.48
CA ASP A 102 -3.29 12.92 -18.39
C ASP A 102 -3.70 12.37 -17.03
N GLU A 103 -4.50 11.32 -17.01
CA GLU A 103 -4.98 10.69 -15.78
C GLU A 103 -4.41 9.29 -15.64
N THR A 104 -4.61 8.70 -14.46
CA THR A 104 -4.13 7.36 -14.17
C THR A 104 -5.23 6.57 -13.48
N ARG A 105 -5.43 5.33 -13.91
CA ARG A 105 -6.23 4.37 -13.16
C ARG A 105 -5.28 3.57 -12.30
N VAL A 106 -5.54 3.55 -11.00
CA VAL A 106 -4.74 2.82 -10.03
C VAL A 106 -5.58 1.68 -9.46
N HIS A 107 -5.04 0.48 -9.53
CA HIS A 107 -5.66 -0.72 -8.97
C HIS A 107 -4.83 -1.17 -7.77
N TYR A 108 -5.51 -1.54 -6.70
CA TYR A 108 -4.87 -2.06 -5.50
C TYR A 108 -5.54 -3.38 -5.13
N ASP A 109 -4.74 -4.44 -5.12
CA ASP A 109 -5.16 -5.77 -4.69
C ASP A 109 -4.45 -6.09 -3.39
N LEU A 110 -5.18 -6.56 -2.39
CA LEU A 110 -4.62 -6.90 -1.07
C LEU A 110 -5.18 -8.21 -0.59
N ALA A 111 -4.29 -9.08 -0.09
CA ALA A 111 -4.64 -10.27 0.66
C ALA A 111 -4.07 -10.10 2.06
N ILE A 112 -4.92 -10.18 3.08
CA ILE A 112 -4.52 -9.96 4.46
C ILE A 112 -5.08 -11.08 5.34
N GLU A 113 -4.25 -11.58 6.25
CA GLU A 113 -4.69 -12.50 7.28
C GLU A 113 -4.30 -11.93 8.63
N VAL A 114 -5.33 -11.63 9.45
CA VAL A 114 -5.14 -11.04 10.77
C VAL A 114 -5.05 -12.15 11.80
N ALA A 115 -4.08 -12.08 12.69
CA ALA A 115 -3.83 -13.10 13.73
C ALA A 115 -4.70 -12.89 14.98
N LEU A 116 -5.75 -12.06 14.91
CA LEU A 116 -6.67 -11.83 16.00
C LEU A 116 -7.92 -12.68 15.84
N PRO A 117 -8.54 -13.14 16.95
CA PRO A 117 -9.76 -13.92 16.89
C PRO A 117 -10.99 -13.02 16.63
N LEU A 118 -11.04 -12.41 15.46
CA LEU A 118 -12.14 -11.54 15.06
C LEU A 118 -13.17 -12.30 14.22
N PRO A 119 -14.47 -11.91 14.31
CA PRO A 119 -15.46 -12.45 13.39
C PRO A 119 -15.05 -12.22 11.92
N GLY A 120 -15.39 -13.17 11.04
CA GLY A 120 -15.00 -13.10 9.64
C GLY A 120 -15.44 -11.81 8.94
N MET A 121 -16.61 -11.29 9.31
CA MET A 121 -17.13 -10.04 8.76
C MET A 121 -16.18 -8.87 9.05
N LEU A 122 -15.64 -8.80 10.28
CA LEU A 122 -14.73 -7.73 10.66
C LEU A 122 -13.38 -7.87 9.95
N LYS A 123 -12.92 -9.10 9.74
CA LYS A 123 -11.67 -9.34 9.00
C LYS A 123 -11.80 -8.89 7.54
N ARG A 124 -12.92 -9.20 6.90
CA ARG A 124 -13.16 -8.77 5.51
C ARG A 124 -13.26 -7.25 5.41
N ARG A 125 -13.93 -6.63 6.39
CA ARG A 125 -14.06 -5.18 6.43
C ARG A 125 -12.68 -4.50 6.61
N ALA A 126 -11.80 -5.13 7.37
CA ALA A 126 -10.45 -4.60 7.57
C ALA A 126 -9.69 -4.50 6.24
N ALA A 127 -9.73 -5.54 5.42
CA ALA A 127 -9.07 -5.53 4.11
C ALA A 127 -9.61 -4.41 3.22
N SER A 128 -10.94 -4.27 3.15
CA SER A 128 -11.59 -3.22 2.35
C SER A 128 -11.22 -1.82 2.83
N LEU A 129 -11.19 -1.61 4.15
CA LEU A 129 -10.84 -0.31 4.72
C LEU A 129 -9.41 0.08 4.39
N ILE A 130 -8.48 -0.86 4.50
CA ILE A 130 -7.08 -0.59 4.18
C ILE A 130 -6.94 -0.16 2.72
N VAL A 131 -7.55 -0.91 1.80
CA VAL A 131 -7.47 -0.63 0.36
C VAL A 131 -8.12 0.71 0.03
N ASN A 132 -9.33 0.95 0.53
CA ASN A 132 -10.05 2.19 0.22
C ASN A 132 -9.36 3.43 0.79
N ASN A 133 -8.86 3.34 2.03
CA ASN A 133 -8.14 4.46 2.64
C ASN A 133 -6.84 4.75 1.89
N ALA A 134 -6.10 3.71 1.50
CA ALA A 134 -4.86 3.86 0.77
C ALA A 134 -5.08 4.55 -0.58
N LEU A 135 -6.09 4.11 -1.34
CA LEU A 135 -6.38 4.71 -2.64
C LEU A 135 -6.88 6.15 -2.51
N LYS A 136 -7.71 6.41 -1.51
CA LYS A 136 -8.21 7.77 -1.26
C LYS A 136 -7.07 8.72 -0.94
N ASP A 137 -6.17 8.31 -0.05
CA ASP A 137 -5.05 9.14 0.37
C ASP A 137 -4.02 9.32 -0.76
N LEU A 138 -3.76 8.26 -1.53
CA LEU A 138 -2.87 8.33 -2.68
C LEU A 138 -3.41 9.30 -3.73
N ARG A 139 -4.70 9.22 -4.02
CA ARG A 139 -5.34 10.12 -4.97
C ARG A 139 -5.18 11.57 -4.55
N ALA A 140 -5.48 11.87 -3.29
CA ALA A 140 -5.36 13.22 -2.76
C ALA A 140 -3.91 13.72 -2.84
N ALA A 141 -2.94 12.87 -2.51
CA ALA A 141 -1.53 13.22 -2.58
C ALA A 141 -1.07 13.52 -4.01
N CYS A 142 -1.48 12.69 -4.96
CA CYS A 142 -1.09 12.86 -6.36
C CYS A 142 -1.71 14.11 -6.98
N GLU A 143 -2.99 14.39 -6.66
CA GLU A 143 -3.68 15.55 -7.21
C GLU A 143 -3.21 16.86 -6.58
N ALA A 144 -2.78 16.83 -5.33
CA ALA A 144 -2.26 18.00 -4.65
C ALA A 144 -0.86 18.41 -5.13
N SER A 145 -0.12 17.49 -5.76
CA SER A 145 1.26 17.72 -6.19
C SER A 145 1.36 18.42 -7.53
N SER A 146 0.24 18.77 -8.13
CA SER A 146 0.23 19.40 -9.45
C SER A 146 0.76 20.83 -9.45
#